data_2f1eda7820a151048d5081ca51c64cab
#
_entry.id   2f1eda7820a151048d5081ca51c64cab
#
_cell.length_a   1.000
_cell.length_b   1.000
_cell.length_c   1.000
_cell.angle_alpha   90.00
_cell.angle_beta   90.00
_cell.angle_gamma   90.00
#
_symmetry.space_group_name_H-M   'P 1'
#
loop_
_entity.id
_entity.type
_entity.pdbx_description
1 polymer ?
#
loop_
_entity_poly.entity_id
_entity_poly.type
_entity_poly.pdbx_seq_one_letter_code
_entity_poly.pdbx_strand_id
1 'polypeptide(L)'
;MNKAILRFILIALFPLLLNASHSILKNDILKQEVSQRIETMGKELVAKTGFHAYVIATNEHFPVGFNLVEYTKKYEAKLDKPYVIFVFAPFAKITQKTQSTGRVGIIPSSKTFAKHYDYEGVRDAGLDVISVKDKNTIEDKHNIGVLQAFSELADNLASSKNVELESTLPNDTGNMVFVLKILIYFGSLLVLWIFILRPLIMRIKNGNK
;
A
#
# COMPACT_ATOMS: atom_id res chain seq x y z
N MET A 1 -13.43 27.49 -39.72
CA MET A 1 -13.40 27.34 -38.27
C MET A 1 -11.95 27.55 -37.79
N ASN A 2 -11.72 28.54 -36.93
CA ASN A 2 -10.37 28.99 -36.59
C ASN A 2 -9.63 27.91 -35.77
N LYS A 3 -8.42 27.50 -36.16
CA LYS A 3 -7.62 26.44 -35.48
C LYS A 3 -7.40 26.76 -33.99
N ALA A 4 -7.42 28.03 -33.61
CA ALA A 4 -7.33 28.45 -32.19
C ALA A 4 -8.62 28.10 -31.42
N ILE A 5 -9.82 28.26 -32.01
CA ILE A 5 -11.09 27.90 -31.37
C ILE A 5 -11.21 26.39 -31.19
N LEU A 6 -10.72 25.60 -32.16
CA LEU A 6 -10.68 24.12 -32.04
C LEU A 6 -9.76 23.64 -30.93
N ARG A 7 -8.59 24.30 -30.74
CA ARG A 7 -7.66 24.02 -29.64
C ARG A 7 -8.25 24.38 -28.27
N PHE A 8 -8.96 25.51 -28.18
CA PHE A 8 -9.65 25.91 -26.94
C PHE A 8 -10.80 24.98 -26.59
N ILE A 9 -11.57 24.50 -27.55
CA ILE A 9 -12.64 23.51 -27.34
C ILE A 9 -12.06 22.17 -26.90
N LEU A 10 -10.89 21.73 -27.43
CA LEU A 10 -10.22 20.50 -27.03
C LEU A 10 -9.69 20.56 -25.59
N ILE A 11 -9.16 21.73 -25.17
CA ILE A 11 -8.66 21.95 -23.80
C ILE A 11 -9.84 22.07 -22.80
N ALA A 12 -10.95 22.67 -23.21
CA ALA A 12 -12.14 22.81 -22.35
C ALA A 12 -12.95 21.50 -22.20
N LEU A 13 -12.83 20.56 -23.16
CA LEU A 13 -13.49 19.24 -23.11
C LEU A 13 -12.64 18.18 -22.37
N PHE A 14 -11.35 18.43 -22.13
CA PHE A 14 -10.45 17.48 -21.46
C PHE A 14 -10.87 17.15 -20.00
N PRO A 15 -11.39 18.08 -19.18
CA PRO A 15 -11.89 17.73 -17.85
C PRO A 15 -13.21 16.95 -17.82
N LEU A 16 -13.95 16.89 -18.92
CA LEU A 16 -15.24 16.17 -19.00
C LEU A 16 -15.10 14.66 -19.23
N LEU A 17 -13.90 14.18 -19.55
CA LEU A 17 -13.60 12.75 -19.75
C LEU A 17 -13.00 12.07 -18.50
N LEU A 18 -12.82 12.80 -17.42
CA LEU A 18 -12.51 12.21 -16.12
C LEU A 18 -13.76 11.50 -15.61
N ASN A 19 -13.99 10.27 -16.08
CA ASN A 19 -14.82 9.33 -15.38
C ASN A 19 -14.28 9.29 -13.95
N ALA A 20 -15.10 9.74 -13.00
CA ALA A 20 -14.76 9.68 -11.58
C ALA A 20 -14.74 8.20 -11.20
N SER A 21 -13.62 7.52 -11.44
CA SER A 21 -13.42 6.19 -10.92
C SER A 21 -13.38 6.32 -9.39
N HIS A 22 -14.45 5.84 -8.75
CA HIS A 22 -14.48 5.79 -7.29
C HIS A 22 -13.54 4.68 -6.83
N SER A 23 -12.58 5.04 -5.98
CA SER A 23 -11.65 4.08 -5.38
C SER A 23 -12.32 3.23 -4.28
N ILE A 24 -13.44 3.66 -3.74
CA ILE A 24 -14.15 2.95 -2.68
C ILE A 24 -15.33 2.17 -3.25
N LEU A 25 -15.24 0.84 -3.22
CA LEU A 25 -16.28 -0.08 -3.70
C LEU A 25 -17.33 -0.38 -2.64
N LYS A 26 -16.92 -0.41 -1.37
CA LYS A 26 -17.80 -0.59 -0.21
C LYS A 26 -17.19 0.11 0.99
N ASN A 27 -18.03 0.85 1.72
CA ASN A 27 -17.64 1.54 2.95
C ASN A 27 -18.70 1.33 4.04
N ASP A 28 -18.39 0.48 5.01
CA ASP A 28 -19.22 0.29 6.21
C ASP A 28 -18.58 0.93 7.47
N ILE A 29 -17.30 1.33 7.42
CA ILE A 29 -16.51 1.68 8.62
C ILE A 29 -15.62 2.91 8.49
N LEU A 30 -15.37 3.39 7.26
CA LEU A 30 -14.49 4.55 7.08
C LEU A 30 -15.24 5.86 7.30
N LYS A 31 -14.61 6.76 8.03
CA LYS A 31 -15.05 8.14 8.19
C LYS A 31 -14.96 8.90 6.87
N GLN A 32 -15.76 9.95 6.73
CA GLN A 32 -15.83 10.73 5.50
C GLN A 32 -14.47 11.32 5.10
N GLU A 33 -13.70 11.83 6.06
CA GLU A 33 -12.37 12.40 5.80
C GLU A 33 -11.40 11.38 5.23
N VAL A 34 -11.39 10.15 5.77
CA VAL A 34 -10.55 9.06 5.29
C VAL A 34 -10.97 8.65 3.88
N SER A 35 -12.28 8.53 3.66
CA SER A 35 -12.84 8.22 2.35
C SER A 35 -12.42 9.25 1.30
N GLN A 36 -12.49 10.54 1.63
CA GLN A 36 -12.07 11.61 0.71
C GLN A 36 -10.57 11.55 0.39
N ARG A 37 -9.72 11.23 1.36
CA ARG A 37 -8.28 11.06 1.13
C ARG A 37 -7.99 9.87 0.22
N ILE A 38 -8.63 8.73 0.45
CA ILE A 38 -8.51 7.54 -0.41
C ILE A 38 -8.92 7.86 -1.85
N GLU A 39 -10.05 8.55 -2.03
CA GLU A 39 -10.52 8.96 -3.36
C GLU A 39 -9.52 9.92 -4.05
N THR A 40 -8.89 10.82 -3.30
CA THR A 40 -7.88 11.73 -3.83
C THR A 40 -6.64 10.99 -4.29
N MET A 41 -6.10 10.10 -3.45
CA MET A 41 -4.95 9.25 -3.79
C MET A 41 -5.24 8.35 -4.99
N GLY A 42 -6.42 7.73 -5.03
CA GLY A 42 -6.81 6.85 -6.12
C GLY A 42 -6.94 7.60 -7.46
N LYS A 43 -7.51 8.80 -7.46
CA LYS A 43 -7.60 9.65 -8.65
C LYS A 43 -6.22 10.07 -9.16
N GLU A 44 -5.33 10.46 -8.26
CA GLU A 44 -3.96 10.82 -8.62
C GLU A 44 -3.21 9.62 -9.20
N LEU A 45 -3.32 8.45 -8.56
CA LEU A 45 -2.72 7.20 -9.04
C LEU A 45 -3.16 6.89 -10.47
N VAL A 46 -4.46 6.90 -10.73
CA VAL A 46 -4.99 6.64 -12.07
C VAL A 46 -4.48 7.67 -13.08
N ALA A 47 -4.53 8.96 -12.73
CA ALA A 47 -4.10 10.04 -13.61
C ALA A 47 -2.62 9.95 -13.99
N LYS A 48 -1.76 9.58 -13.04
CA LYS A 48 -0.30 9.52 -13.26
C LYS A 48 0.18 8.18 -13.83
N THR A 49 -0.52 7.05 -13.55
CA THR A 49 -0.01 5.70 -13.87
C THR A 49 -0.93 4.85 -14.76
N GLY A 50 -2.23 5.17 -14.79
CA GLY A 50 -3.28 4.32 -15.38
C GLY A 50 -3.59 3.06 -14.55
N PHE A 51 -3.06 2.93 -13.31
CA PHE A 51 -3.36 1.83 -12.42
C PHE A 51 -4.51 2.19 -11.48
N HIS A 52 -5.36 1.21 -11.20
CA HIS A 52 -6.51 1.39 -10.32
C HIS A 52 -6.30 0.66 -9.00
N ALA A 53 -6.49 1.37 -7.89
CA ALA A 53 -6.55 0.80 -6.56
C ALA A 53 -7.93 1.03 -5.97
N TYR A 54 -8.54 -0.06 -5.48
CA TYR A 54 -9.88 -0.03 -4.90
C TYR A 54 -9.88 -0.49 -3.46
N VAL A 55 -10.83 0.01 -2.65
CA VAL A 55 -11.00 -0.36 -1.24
C VAL A 55 -12.37 -0.96 -1.00
N ILE A 56 -12.39 -2.03 -0.24
CA ILE A 56 -13.58 -2.59 0.42
C ILE A 56 -13.30 -2.57 1.92
N ALA A 57 -13.95 -1.68 2.65
CA ALA A 57 -13.89 -1.60 4.10
C ALA A 57 -15.24 -2.05 4.66
N THR A 58 -15.29 -3.28 5.19
CA THR A 58 -16.56 -3.92 5.53
C THR A 58 -16.65 -4.30 7.01
N ASN A 59 -17.83 -4.13 7.60
CA ASN A 59 -18.17 -4.58 8.94
C ASN A 59 -18.76 -6.00 8.97
N GLU A 60 -18.77 -6.72 7.86
CA GLU A 60 -19.31 -8.07 7.78
C GLU A 60 -18.50 -9.07 8.61
N HIS A 61 -19.22 -9.95 9.31
CA HIS A 61 -18.65 -11.03 10.10
C HIS A 61 -18.47 -12.29 9.23
N PHE A 62 -17.32 -12.43 8.64
CA PHE A 62 -17.00 -13.63 7.85
C PHE A 62 -16.60 -14.80 8.74
N PRO A 63 -17.07 -16.02 8.45
CA PRO A 63 -16.64 -17.24 9.14
C PRO A 63 -15.19 -17.59 8.80
N VAL A 64 -14.61 -18.48 9.59
CA VAL A 64 -13.27 -19.02 9.33
C VAL A 64 -13.25 -19.72 7.97
N GLY A 65 -12.18 -19.47 7.20
CA GLY A 65 -12.02 -20.05 5.85
C GLY A 65 -12.80 -19.33 4.76
N PHE A 66 -13.54 -18.26 5.07
CA PHE A 66 -14.24 -17.48 4.05
C PHE A 66 -13.26 -16.93 3.00
N ASN A 67 -13.60 -17.10 1.72
CA ASN A 67 -12.75 -16.70 0.61
C ASN A 67 -12.99 -15.25 0.20
N LEU A 68 -12.07 -14.36 0.57
CA LEU A 68 -12.14 -12.93 0.21
C LEU A 68 -11.98 -12.70 -1.31
N VAL A 69 -11.25 -13.57 -2.02
CA VAL A 69 -11.11 -13.46 -3.47
C VAL A 69 -12.45 -13.73 -4.15
N GLU A 70 -13.18 -14.76 -3.70
CA GLU A 70 -14.52 -15.03 -4.21
C GLU A 70 -15.50 -13.89 -3.90
N TYR A 71 -15.38 -13.30 -2.71
CA TYR A 71 -16.19 -12.16 -2.31
C TYR A 71 -16.03 -10.94 -3.21
N THR A 72 -14.80 -10.68 -3.71
CA THR A 72 -14.54 -9.52 -4.58
C THR A 72 -15.06 -9.69 -6.00
N LYS A 73 -15.31 -10.91 -6.47
CA LYS A 73 -15.76 -11.17 -7.85
C LYS A 73 -17.02 -10.41 -8.25
N LYS A 74 -17.92 -10.16 -7.31
CA LYS A 74 -19.16 -9.39 -7.57
C LYS A 74 -18.91 -7.95 -8.00
N TYR A 75 -17.71 -7.41 -7.74
CA TYR A 75 -17.33 -6.05 -8.14
C TYR A 75 -16.56 -6.03 -9.46
N GLU A 76 -15.82 -7.10 -9.79
CA GLU A 76 -14.83 -7.15 -10.87
C GLU A 76 -15.37 -6.76 -12.26
N ALA A 77 -16.62 -7.09 -12.55
CA ALA A 77 -17.24 -6.80 -13.85
C ALA A 77 -17.36 -5.29 -14.17
N LYS A 78 -17.23 -4.45 -13.15
CA LYS A 78 -17.39 -2.99 -13.25
C LYS A 78 -16.07 -2.23 -13.05
N LEU A 79 -14.95 -2.96 -12.88
CA LEU A 79 -13.68 -2.35 -12.58
C LEU A 79 -12.81 -2.17 -13.82
N ASP A 80 -12.18 -1.02 -13.90
CA ASP A 80 -11.18 -0.74 -14.93
C ASP A 80 -9.87 -1.45 -14.62
N LYS A 81 -9.28 -2.08 -15.65
CA LYS A 81 -8.01 -2.83 -15.52
C LYS A 81 -6.83 -1.99 -16.03
N PRO A 82 -5.64 -2.22 -15.48
CA PRO A 82 -5.30 -3.15 -14.39
C PRO A 82 -5.66 -2.61 -13.02
N TYR A 83 -6.10 -3.47 -12.10
CA TYR A 83 -6.50 -3.05 -10.76
C TYR A 83 -5.98 -3.96 -9.65
N VAL A 84 -6.03 -3.43 -8.43
CA VAL A 84 -5.92 -4.17 -7.16
C VAL A 84 -7.04 -3.76 -6.23
N ILE A 85 -7.61 -4.72 -5.50
CA ILE A 85 -8.62 -4.47 -4.47
C ILE A 85 -8.00 -4.72 -3.10
N PHE A 86 -7.95 -3.69 -2.27
CA PHE A 86 -7.62 -3.80 -0.86
C PHE A 86 -8.91 -4.06 -0.07
N VAL A 87 -8.98 -5.21 0.60
CA VAL A 87 -10.12 -5.61 1.43
C VAL A 87 -9.71 -5.53 2.89
N PHE A 88 -10.44 -4.74 3.68
CA PHE A 88 -10.30 -4.66 5.12
C PHE A 88 -11.56 -5.17 5.80
N ALA A 89 -11.44 -6.27 6.54
CA ALA A 89 -12.53 -6.97 7.22
C ALA A 89 -12.16 -7.24 8.69
N PRO A 90 -12.25 -6.23 9.57
CA PRO A 90 -11.77 -6.33 10.96
C PRO A 90 -12.55 -7.32 11.81
N PHE A 91 -13.78 -7.67 11.43
CA PHE A 91 -14.63 -8.61 12.15
C PHE A 91 -14.64 -10.03 11.56
N ALA A 92 -13.86 -10.27 10.50
CA ALA A 92 -13.71 -11.60 9.91
C ALA A 92 -12.91 -12.52 10.84
N LYS A 93 -13.43 -13.71 11.13
CA LYS A 93 -12.75 -14.70 11.99
C LYS A 93 -11.51 -15.27 11.30
N ILE A 94 -10.38 -15.33 12.04
CA ILE A 94 -9.12 -15.86 11.54
C ILE A 94 -9.03 -17.36 11.77
N THR A 95 -9.33 -17.82 13.00
CA THR A 95 -9.27 -19.23 13.38
C THR A 95 -10.49 -19.64 14.21
N GLN A 96 -10.78 -20.97 14.24
CA GLN A 96 -11.84 -21.51 15.09
C GLN A 96 -11.42 -21.59 16.58
N LYS A 97 -10.12 -21.73 16.85
CA LYS A 97 -9.58 -21.93 18.21
C LYS A 97 -9.47 -20.63 19.00
N THR A 98 -9.14 -19.54 18.32
CA THR A 98 -9.03 -18.22 18.93
C THR A 98 -10.20 -17.36 18.45
N GLN A 99 -10.72 -16.51 19.34
CA GLN A 99 -11.74 -15.52 18.95
C GLN A 99 -11.13 -14.34 18.20
N SER A 100 -9.91 -14.52 17.69
CA SER A 100 -9.19 -13.49 16.95
C SER A 100 -9.92 -13.17 15.65
N THR A 101 -10.10 -11.89 15.42
CA THR A 101 -10.70 -11.33 14.22
C THR A 101 -9.72 -10.39 13.54
N GLY A 102 -10.02 -10.05 12.30
CA GLY A 102 -9.24 -9.12 11.50
C GLY A 102 -8.58 -9.81 10.31
N ARG A 103 -9.08 -9.53 9.11
CA ARG A 103 -8.49 -10.03 7.86
C ARG A 103 -8.28 -8.89 6.88
N VAL A 104 -7.14 -8.96 6.22
CA VAL A 104 -6.78 -8.09 5.10
C VAL A 104 -6.62 -8.95 3.86
N GLY A 105 -7.11 -8.47 2.72
CA GLY A 105 -6.90 -9.09 1.42
C GLY A 105 -6.38 -8.03 0.44
N ILE A 106 -5.38 -8.39 -0.37
CA ILE A 106 -4.89 -7.54 -1.45
C ILE A 106 -4.99 -8.39 -2.71
N ILE A 107 -5.99 -8.08 -3.55
CA ILE A 107 -6.44 -8.95 -4.63
C ILE A 107 -6.20 -8.25 -5.96
N PRO A 108 -5.15 -8.64 -6.71
CA PRO A 108 -4.83 -8.05 -8.00
C PRO A 108 -5.69 -8.64 -9.13
N SER A 109 -5.92 -7.84 -10.16
CA SER A 109 -6.60 -8.28 -11.40
C SER A 109 -5.88 -9.38 -12.17
N SER A 110 -4.56 -9.54 -11.92
CA SER A 110 -3.75 -10.61 -12.50
C SER A 110 -2.50 -10.90 -11.67
N LYS A 111 -1.93 -12.10 -11.83
CA LYS A 111 -0.64 -12.48 -11.19
C LYS A 111 0.51 -11.57 -11.62
N THR A 112 0.47 -11.08 -12.85
CA THR A 112 1.50 -10.16 -13.37
C THR A 112 1.39 -8.81 -12.66
N PHE A 113 0.18 -8.33 -12.43
CA PHE A 113 -0.04 -7.05 -11.74
C PHE A 113 0.38 -7.10 -10.27
N ALA A 114 0.30 -8.27 -9.62
CA ALA A 114 0.78 -8.46 -8.24
C ALA A 114 2.28 -8.14 -8.03
N LYS A 115 3.08 -8.05 -9.08
CA LYS A 115 4.51 -7.72 -9.00
C LYS A 115 4.78 -6.21 -8.84
N HIS A 116 3.77 -5.36 -8.98
CA HIS A 116 3.91 -3.91 -8.91
C HIS A 116 3.82 -3.36 -7.48
N TYR A 117 3.58 -4.19 -6.48
CA TYR A 117 3.51 -3.79 -5.07
C TYR A 117 4.06 -4.88 -4.15
N ASP A 118 4.49 -4.47 -2.97
CA ASP A 118 4.89 -5.37 -1.89
C ASP A 118 3.67 -5.72 -1.03
N TYR A 119 3.19 -6.96 -1.13
CA TYR A 119 2.03 -7.45 -0.37
C TYR A 119 2.24 -7.32 1.14
N GLU A 120 3.43 -7.70 1.64
CA GLU A 120 3.72 -7.68 3.08
C GLU A 120 3.86 -6.25 3.58
N GLY A 121 4.57 -5.40 2.86
CA GLY A 121 4.71 -3.99 3.20
C GLY A 121 3.37 -3.27 3.29
N VAL A 122 2.49 -3.45 2.31
CA VAL A 122 1.15 -2.85 2.31
C VAL A 122 0.29 -3.37 3.47
N ARG A 123 0.31 -4.68 3.73
CA ARG A 123 -0.42 -5.28 4.85
C ARG A 123 0.07 -4.74 6.18
N ASP A 124 1.39 -4.74 6.37
CA ASP A 124 2.02 -4.38 7.63
C ASP A 124 1.86 -2.89 7.93
N ALA A 125 1.91 -2.02 6.92
CA ALA A 125 1.63 -0.59 7.07
C ALA A 125 0.28 -0.32 7.76
N GLY A 126 -0.77 -1.10 7.42
CA GLY A 126 -2.07 -0.98 8.07
C GLY A 126 -2.13 -1.66 9.45
N LEU A 127 -1.53 -2.85 9.58
CA LEU A 127 -1.58 -3.62 10.82
C LEU A 127 -0.75 -2.98 11.94
N ASP A 128 0.38 -2.37 11.62
CA ASP A 128 1.22 -1.68 12.59
C ASP A 128 0.45 -0.58 13.30
N VAL A 129 -0.30 0.23 12.57
CA VAL A 129 -1.15 1.28 13.16
C VAL A 129 -2.23 0.70 14.08
N ILE A 130 -2.88 -0.38 13.66
CA ILE A 130 -3.96 -1.02 14.41
C ILE A 130 -3.43 -1.66 15.70
N SER A 131 -2.22 -2.19 15.67
CA SER A 131 -1.60 -2.91 16.78
C SER A 131 -0.99 -2.02 17.87
N VAL A 132 -0.75 -0.74 17.58
CA VAL A 132 -0.19 0.20 18.56
C VAL A 132 -1.07 0.31 19.79
N LYS A 133 -0.47 0.22 20.97
CA LYS A 133 -1.14 0.46 22.26
C LYS A 133 -1.07 1.95 22.60
N ASP A 134 -2.06 2.70 22.17
CA ASP A 134 -2.23 4.11 22.44
C ASP A 134 -3.65 4.42 22.98
N LYS A 135 -3.99 5.70 23.04
CA LYS A 135 -5.31 6.17 23.51
C LYS A 135 -6.38 6.25 22.40
N ASN A 136 -6.01 5.94 21.15
CA ASN A 136 -6.95 6.02 20.04
C ASN A 136 -8.02 4.93 20.15
N THR A 137 -9.22 5.25 19.70
CA THR A 137 -10.30 4.26 19.63
C THR A 137 -9.98 3.19 18.57
N ILE A 138 -10.61 2.01 18.70
CA ILE A 138 -10.47 0.95 17.69
C ILE A 138 -10.96 1.44 16.32
N GLU A 139 -12.02 2.25 16.29
CA GLU A 139 -12.54 2.86 15.07
C GLU A 139 -11.51 3.78 14.41
N ASP A 140 -10.85 4.66 15.18
CA ASP A 140 -9.81 5.53 14.65
C ASP A 140 -8.63 4.73 14.11
N LYS A 141 -8.21 3.69 14.82
CA LYS A 141 -7.14 2.78 14.38
C LYS A 141 -7.47 2.07 13.08
N HIS A 142 -8.71 1.59 12.92
CA HIS A 142 -9.17 1.00 11.67
C HIS A 142 -9.11 2.01 10.53
N ASN A 143 -9.59 3.23 10.76
CA ASN A 143 -9.57 4.30 9.78
C ASN A 143 -8.14 4.68 9.33
N ILE A 144 -7.25 4.92 10.31
CA ILE A 144 -5.86 5.27 10.03
C ILE A 144 -5.12 4.09 9.38
N GLY A 145 -5.36 2.87 9.86
CA GLY A 145 -4.73 1.66 9.31
C GLY A 145 -5.11 1.42 7.85
N VAL A 146 -6.39 1.57 7.48
CA VAL A 146 -6.82 1.46 6.08
C VAL A 146 -6.21 2.56 5.23
N LEU A 147 -6.18 3.80 5.74
CA LEU A 147 -5.60 4.93 5.04
C LEU A 147 -4.10 4.73 4.78
N GLN A 148 -3.37 4.24 5.79
CA GLN A 148 -1.93 3.98 5.69
C GLN A 148 -1.63 2.83 4.70
N ALA A 149 -2.39 1.72 4.79
CA ALA A 149 -2.24 0.62 3.86
C ALA A 149 -2.56 1.01 2.42
N PHE A 150 -3.59 1.82 2.20
CA PHE A 150 -3.93 2.31 0.87
C PHE A 150 -2.87 3.27 0.33
N SER A 151 -2.33 4.14 1.17
CA SER A 151 -1.23 5.04 0.83
C SER A 151 0.00 4.26 0.39
N GLU A 152 0.42 3.26 1.17
CA GLU A 152 1.54 2.39 0.84
C GLU A 152 1.32 1.63 -0.48
N LEU A 153 0.10 1.11 -0.69
CA LEU A 153 -0.28 0.45 -1.93
C LEU A 153 -0.18 1.40 -3.13
N ALA A 154 -0.68 2.61 -3.00
CA ALA A 154 -0.65 3.62 -4.06
C ALA A 154 0.78 4.04 -4.40
N ASP A 155 1.63 4.26 -3.39
CA ASP A 155 3.04 4.59 -3.57
C ASP A 155 3.83 3.45 -4.24
N ASN A 156 3.59 2.20 -3.84
CA ASN A 156 4.21 1.03 -4.46
C ASN A 156 3.85 0.95 -5.96
N LEU A 157 2.57 1.10 -6.28
CA LEU A 157 2.08 1.08 -7.65
C LEU A 157 2.68 2.21 -8.49
N ALA A 158 2.73 3.42 -7.95
CA ALA A 158 3.30 4.59 -8.62
C ALA A 158 4.82 4.43 -8.83
N SER A 159 5.55 4.00 -7.79
CA SER A 159 6.99 3.74 -7.85
C SER A 159 7.35 2.68 -8.88
N SER A 160 6.49 1.67 -9.08
CA SER A 160 6.69 0.65 -10.13
C SER A 160 6.66 1.24 -11.56
N LYS A 161 6.18 2.47 -11.71
CA LYS A 161 6.17 3.28 -12.93
C LYS A 161 7.16 4.45 -12.90
N ASN A 162 8.01 4.54 -11.85
CA ASN A 162 8.91 5.66 -11.61
C ASN A 162 8.16 7.01 -11.49
N VAL A 163 7.01 6.99 -10.85
CA VAL A 163 6.15 8.16 -10.60
C VAL A 163 6.00 8.33 -9.09
N GLU A 164 5.97 9.57 -8.62
CA GLU A 164 5.70 9.95 -7.24
C GLU A 164 4.28 10.54 -7.12
N LEU A 165 3.60 10.18 -6.03
CA LEU A 165 2.30 10.74 -5.67
C LEU A 165 2.48 11.81 -4.59
N GLU A 166 1.68 12.89 -4.68
CA GLU A 166 1.72 14.01 -3.74
C GLU A 166 0.67 13.85 -2.62
N SER A 167 -0.39 13.09 -2.89
CA SER A 167 -1.51 12.93 -1.96
C SER A 167 -1.34 11.79 -0.96
N THR A 168 -0.31 10.96 -1.12
CA THR A 168 0.00 9.85 -0.21
C THR A 168 0.56 10.35 1.13
N LEU A 169 0.47 9.50 2.14
CA LEU A 169 1.02 9.80 3.47
C LEU A 169 2.52 9.53 3.49
N PRO A 170 3.33 10.36 4.19
CA PRO A 170 4.74 10.07 4.36
C PRO A 170 4.95 8.70 5.01
N ASN A 171 5.76 7.85 4.37
CA ASN A 171 6.12 6.54 4.93
C ASN A 171 7.36 6.67 5.83
N ASP A 172 7.17 7.25 7.01
CA ASP A 172 8.25 7.42 8.00
C ASP A 172 8.79 6.08 8.50
N THR A 173 7.94 5.05 8.58
CA THR A 173 8.32 3.70 9.03
C THR A 173 9.25 3.02 8.03
N GLY A 174 8.95 3.09 6.74
CA GLY A 174 9.80 2.54 5.68
C GLY A 174 11.18 3.19 5.63
N ASN A 175 11.24 4.50 5.76
CA ASN A 175 12.49 5.25 5.82
C ASN A 175 13.32 4.88 7.07
N MET A 176 12.67 4.73 8.23
CA MET A 176 13.34 4.33 9.48
C MET A 176 13.91 2.92 9.40
N VAL A 177 13.15 1.96 8.86
CA VAL A 177 13.61 0.57 8.64
C VAL A 177 14.77 0.54 7.64
N PHE A 178 14.74 1.34 6.59
CA PHE A 178 15.83 1.45 5.63
C PHE A 178 17.12 1.97 6.28
N VAL A 179 17.04 3.05 7.07
CA VAL A 179 18.18 3.58 7.84
C VAL A 179 18.72 2.54 8.81
N LEU A 180 17.84 1.82 9.52
CA LEU A 180 18.24 0.77 10.45
C LEU A 180 18.97 -0.38 9.74
N LYS A 181 18.49 -0.82 8.57
CA LYS A 181 19.18 -1.82 7.74
C LYS A 181 20.58 -1.36 7.34
N ILE A 182 20.74 -0.11 6.89
CA ILE A 182 22.05 0.45 6.57
C ILE A 182 22.99 0.42 7.77
N LEU A 183 22.52 0.82 8.96
CA LEU A 183 23.31 0.79 10.19
C LEU A 183 23.74 -0.62 10.56
N ILE A 184 22.85 -1.62 10.44
CA ILE A 184 23.17 -3.03 10.72
C ILE A 184 24.21 -3.56 9.73
N TYR A 185 24.05 -3.30 8.43
CA TYR A 185 25.02 -3.75 7.43
C TYR A 185 26.38 -3.08 7.61
N PHE A 186 26.41 -1.78 7.87
CA PHE A 186 27.68 -1.06 8.11
C PHE A 186 28.35 -1.55 9.39
N GLY A 187 27.58 -1.73 10.47
CA GLY A 187 28.10 -2.28 11.72
C GLY A 187 28.67 -3.69 11.58
N SER A 188 27.99 -4.57 10.85
CA SER A 188 28.48 -5.93 10.59
C SER A 188 29.76 -5.96 9.74
N LEU A 189 29.86 -5.10 8.73
CA LEU A 189 31.08 -4.91 7.92
C LEU A 189 32.25 -4.42 8.79
N LEU A 190 31.99 -3.51 9.72
CA LEU A 190 33.00 -2.95 10.61
C LEU A 190 33.52 -4.00 11.60
N VAL A 191 32.63 -4.84 12.16
CA VAL A 191 33.01 -5.99 12.98
C VAL A 191 33.87 -6.98 12.20
N LEU A 192 33.47 -7.32 10.99
CA LEU A 192 34.20 -8.23 10.11
C LEU A 192 35.59 -7.67 9.77
N TRP A 193 35.69 -6.37 9.52
CA TRP A 193 36.96 -5.68 9.31
C TRP A 193 37.89 -5.78 10.52
N ILE A 194 37.39 -5.41 11.73
CA ILE A 194 38.19 -5.36 12.94
C ILE A 194 38.65 -6.75 13.37
N PHE A 195 37.76 -7.74 13.37
CA PHE A 195 38.02 -9.04 13.96
C PHE A 195 38.61 -10.05 12.98
N ILE A 196 38.38 -9.91 11.69
CA ILE A 196 38.85 -10.89 10.70
C ILE A 196 39.88 -10.27 9.75
N LEU A 197 39.56 -9.22 9.04
CA LEU A 197 40.42 -8.70 7.98
C LEU A 197 41.69 -8.03 8.53
N ARG A 198 41.58 -7.22 9.55
CA ARG A 198 42.72 -6.54 10.16
C ARG A 198 43.76 -7.52 10.77
N PRO A 199 43.39 -8.55 11.55
CA PRO A 199 44.37 -9.54 12.05
C PRO A 199 45.00 -10.35 10.91
N LEU A 200 44.22 -10.72 9.85
CA LEU A 200 44.77 -11.42 8.70
C LEU A 200 45.82 -10.60 7.96
N ILE A 201 45.52 -9.33 7.68
CA ILE A 201 46.48 -8.42 7.03
C ILE A 201 47.73 -8.24 7.88
N MET A 202 47.61 -8.11 9.20
CA MET A 202 48.76 -8.01 10.10
C MET A 202 49.59 -9.29 10.14
N ARG A 203 48.98 -10.48 10.08
CA ARG A 203 49.70 -11.76 9.98
C ARG A 203 50.49 -11.88 8.69
N ILE A 204 49.86 -11.52 7.56
CA ILE A 204 50.54 -11.56 6.26
C ILE A 204 51.75 -10.58 6.21
N LYS A 205 51.54 -9.38 6.79
CA LYS A 205 52.59 -8.35 6.80
C LYS A 205 53.77 -8.69 7.74
N ASN A 206 53.50 -9.37 8.85
CA ASN A 206 54.53 -9.73 9.83
C ASN A 206 55.15 -11.14 9.57
N GLY A 207 54.51 -11.97 8.76
CA GLY A 207 55.01 -13.29 8.37
C GLY A 207 56.06 -13.29 7.25
N ASN A 208 56.35 -12.15 6.65
CA ASN A 208 57.39 -11.97 5.60
C ASN A 208 58.69 -11.33 6.18
N LYS A 209 58.96 -11.49 7.46
CA LYS A 209 60.24 -11.13 8.07
C LYS A 209 60.97 -12.35 8.59
#